data_89f8af4082fbb79d82b9e4e19a19c480
#
_entry.id   89f8af4082fbb79d82b9e4e19a19c480
#
_cell.length_a   1.000
_cell.length_b   1.000
_cell.length_c   1.000
_cell.angle_alpha   90.00
_cell.angle_beta   90.00
_cell.angle_gamma   90.00
#
_symmetry.space_group_name_H-M   'P 1'
#
loop_
_entity.id
_entity.type
_entity.pdbx_description
1 polymer ?
#
loop_
_entity_poly.entity_id
_entity_poly.type
_entity_poly.pdbx_seq_one_letter_code
_entity_poly.pdbx_strand_id
1 'polypeptide(L)'
;MAGKDCKDLQKIIAEARDKKAMLIFDEADSFLQNRQNANKSWEVSQVNEMLTWMESHEYPFVCTTNLMSSLDEASLRRFTFKIKFNFLTPEQVNYGLEHFFGIKNTNCSLKGVTAGDFATVKKKADFLCVNETSEIISMLKEEIKIKKSKDLQNAVGF
;
A
#
# COMPACT_ATOMS: atom_id res chain seq x y z
N MET A 1 23.00 5.89 -13.90
CA MET A 1 22.25 4.85 -13.17
C MET A 1 20.88 4.56 -13.77
N ALA A 2 20.14 5.56 -14.25
CA ALA A 2 18.77 5.42 -14.78
C ALA A 2 18.54 4.38 -15.92
N GLY A 3 19.51 4.15 -16.79
CA GLY A 3 19.34 3.21 -17.91
C GLY A 3 19.42 1.72 -17.55
N LYS A 4 19.80 1.38 -16.32
CA LYS A 4 19.88 -0.01 -15.85
C LYS A 4 18.52 -0.47 -15.32
N ASP A 5 17.84 0.41 -14.62
CA ASP A 5 16.53 0.11 -14.00
C ASP A 5 15.43 -0.14 -15.05
N CYS A 6 15.42 0.61 -16.16
CA CYS A 6 14.49 0.39 -17.28
C CYS A 6 14.68 -0.96 -17.98
N LYS A 7 15.94 -1.39 -18.21
CA LYS A 7 16.22 -2.68 -18.84
C LYS A 7 15.80 -3.85 -17.95
N ASP A 8 15.91 -3.70 -16.64
CA ASP A 8 15.53 -4.73 -15.68
C ASP A 8 14.00 -4.83 -15.59
N LEU A 9 13.26 -3.71 -15.65
CA LEU A 9 11.80 -3.71 -15.74
C LEU A 9 11.30 -4.39 -17.04
N GLN A 10 11.92 -4.11 -18.19
CA GLN A 10 11.59 -4.76 -19.46
C GLN A 10 11.73 -6.28 -19.37
N LYS A 11 12.81 -6.77 -18.76
CA LYS A 11 13.02 -8.20 -18.57
C LYS A 11 11.96 -8.83 -17.67
N ILE A 12 11.62 -8.18 -16.55
CA ILE A 12 10.60 -8.66 -15.61
C ILE A 12 9.24 -8.75 -16.31
N ILE A 13 8.86 -7.74 -17.10
CA ILE A 13 7.58 -7.73 -17.82
C ILE A 13 7.56 -8.81 -18.92
N ALA A 14 8.67 -8.99 -19.64
CA ALA A 14 8.78 -10.06 -20.65
C ALA A 14 8.68 -11.45 -19.99
N GLU A 15 9.37 -11.67 -18.88
CA GLU A 15 9.31 -12.93 -18.14
C GLU A 15 7.90 -13.20 -17.57
N ALA A 16 7.23 -12.17 -17.04
CA ALA A 16 5.88 -12.31 -16.55
C ALA A 16 4.89 -12.66 -17.67
N ARG A 17 5.06 -12.09 -18.86
CA ARG A 17 4.26 -12.44 -20.05
C ARG A 17 4.48 -13.88 -20.47
N ASP A 18 5.73 -14.32 -20.55
CA ASP A 18 6.08 -15.70 -20.94
C ASP A 18 5.52 -16.72 -19.94
N LYS A 19 5.51 -16.36 -18.66
CA LYS A 19 4.98 -17.18 -17.57
C LYS A 19 3.46 -17.01 -17.35
N LYS A 20 2.79 -16.16 -18.11
CA LYS A 20 1.37 -15.81 -17.94
C LYS A 20 1.05 -15.35 -16.53
N ALA A 21 1.94 -14.59 -15.93
CA ALA A 21 1.88 -14.17 -14.54
C ALA A 21 1.25 -12.78 -14.37
N MET A 22 0.60 -12.56 -13.23
CA MET A 22 0.18 -11.25 -12.78
C MET A 22 1.40 -10.44 -12.32
N LEU A 23 1.46 -9.17 -12.71
CA LEU A 23 2.48 -8.24 -12.25
C LEU A 23 1.95 -7.36 -11.12
N ILE A 24 2.72 -7.25 -10.04
CA ILE A 24 2.42 -6.36 -8.92
C ILE A 24 3.59 -5.41 -8.73
N PHE A 25 3.33 -4.11 -8.87
CA PHE A 25 4.28 -3.04 -8.57
C PHE A 25 3.87 -2.38 -7.25
N ASP A 26 4.62 -2.66 -6.22
CA ASP A 26 4.42 -2.05 -4.91
C ASP A 26 5.11 -0.68 -4.87
N GLU A 27 4.45 0.30 -4.24
CA GLU A 27 4.95 1.69 -4.16
C GLU A 27 5.27 2.29 -5.55
N ALA A 28 4.33 2.16 -6.49
CA ALA A 28 4.50 2.61 -7.87
C ALA A 28 4.62 4.15 -8.02
N ASP A 29 4.60 4.89 -6.92
CA ASP A 29 4.69 6.35 -6.90
C ASP A 29 5.93 6.87 -7.63
N SER A 30 7.07 6.20 -7.43
CA SER A 30 8.34 6.57 -8.07
C SER A 30 8.32 6.44 -9.59
N PHE A 31 7.46 5.57 -10.13
CA PHE A 31 7.36 5.30 -11.57
C PHE A 31 6.21 6.06 -12.24
N LEU A 32 5.18 6.44 -11.48
CA LEU A 32 3.94 7.02 -12.00
C LEU A 32 3.70 8.46 -11.55
N GLN A 33 4.73 9.16 -11.13
CA GLN A 33 4.65 10.56 -10.68
C GLN A 33 4.14 11.50 -11.77
N ASN A 34 3.53 12.60 -11.31
CA ASN A 34 3.04 13.65 -12.20
C ASN A 34 4.21 14.27 -13.00
N ARG A 35 4.10 14.23 -14.32
CA ARG A 35 5.10 14.73 -15.28
C ARG A 35 5.40 16.21 -15.14
N GLN A 36 4.48 16.99 -14.56
CA GLN A 36 4.66 18.42 -14.32
C GLN A 36 5.72 18.70 -13.25
N ASN A 37 5.97 17.72 -12.36
CA ASN A 37 6.98 17.80 -11.30
C ASN A 37 8.31 17.11 -11.70
N ALA A 38 8.39 16.55 -12.91
CA ALA A 38 9.59 15.90 -13.40
C ALA A 38 10.67 16.95 -13.69
N ASN A 39 11.78 16.91 -12.95
CA ASN A 39 12.91 17.83 -13.10
C ASN A 39 13.79 17.48 -14.33
N LYS A 40 13.58 16.32 -14.94
CA LYS A 40 14.44 15.81 -16.01
C LYS A 40 13.62 15.09 -17.08
N SER A 41 13.95 15.30 -18.35
CA SER A 41 13.27 14.72 -19.51
C SER A 41 13.26 13.17 -19.52
N TRP A 42 14.26 12.53 -18.94
CA TRP A 42 14.33 11.06 -18.86
C TRP A 42 13.29 10.46 -17.91
N GLU A 43 12.88 11.17 -16.85
CA GLU A 43 11.81 10.74 -15.93
C GLU A 43 10.47 10.63 -16.66
N VAL A 44 10.17 11.60 -17.52
CA VAL A 44 8.97 11.58 -18.38
C VAL A 44 9.01 10.39 -19.35
N SER A 45 10.18 10.09 -19.91
CA SER A 45 10.34 8.96 -20.83
C SER A 45 10.12 7.62 -20.13
N GLN A 46 10.60 7.46 -18.89
CA GLN A 46 10.40 6.24 -18.10
C GLN A 46 8.91 6.01 -17.78
N VAL A 47 8.19 7.06 -17.36
CA VAL A 47 6.74 6.97 -17.11
C VAL A 47 6.00 6.53 -18.39
N ASN A 48 6.32 7.15 -19.53
CA ASN A 48 5.67 6.80 -20.80
C ASN A 48 5.95 5.34 -21.21
N GLU A 49 7.17 4.89 -21.04
CA GLU A 49 7.58 3.53 -21.37
C GLU A 49 6.85 2.51 -20.46
N MET A 50 6.80 2.78 -19.16
CA MET A 50 6.04 1.96 -18.21
C MET A 50 4.55 1.89 -18.58
N LEU A 51 3.93 3.00 -18.92
CA LEU A 51 2.54 3.05 -19.33
C LEU A 51 2.28 2.24 -20.61
N THR A 52 3.21 2.28 -21.58
CA THR A 52 3.12 1.48 -22.80
C THR A 52 3.20 -0.01 -22.49
N TRP A 53 4.07 -0.42 -21.55
CA TRP A 53 4.16 -1.82 -21.14
C TRP A 53 2.92 -2.29 -20.40
N MET A 54 2.33 -1.45 -19.54
CA MET A 54 1.06 -1.77 -18.87
C MET A 54 -0.05 -2.03 -19.88
N GLU A 55 -0.13 -1.22 -20.94
CA GLU A 55 -1.15 -1.39 -22.00
C GLU A 55 -0.91 -2.64 -22.85
N SER A 56 0.34 -3.05 -23.03
CA SER A 56 0.71 -4.23 -23.82
C SER A 56 0.70 -5.54 -23.05
N HIS A 57 0.55 -5.49 -21.72
CA HIS A 57 0.53 -6.69 -20.87
C HIS A 57 -0.85 -7.32 -20.85
N GLU A 58 -0.96 -8.55 -21.35
CA GLU A 58 -2.25 -9.26 -21.52
C GLU A 58 -2.81 -9.81 -20.20
N TYR A 59 -1.99 -9.88 -19.15
CA TYR A 59 -2.36 -10.44 -17.84
C TYR A 59 -2.63 -9.34 -16.81
N PRO A 60 -3.24 -9.66 -15.66
CA PRO A 60 -3.53 -8.66 -14.64
C PRO A 60 -2.28 -7.89 -14.19
N PHE A 61 -2.43 -6.57 -14.10
CA PHE A 61 -1.41 -5.65 -13.67
C PHE A 61 -1.93 -4.85 -12.47
N VAL A 62 -1.20 -4.86 -11.38
CA VAL A 62 -1.57 -4.19 -10.12
C VAL A 62 -0.49 -3.21 -9.71
N CYS A 63 -0.89 -2.00 -9.36
CA CYS A 63 -0.01 -1.02 -8.72
C CYS A 63 -0.58 -0.64 -7.35
N THR A 64 0.28 -0.57 -6.34
CA THR A 64 -0.08 0.03 -5.05
C THR A 64 0.56 1.41 -4.91
N THR A 65 -0.09 2.31 -4.19
CA THR A 65 0.41 3.65 -3.91
C THR A 65 -0.11 4.17 -2.58
N ASN A 66 0.72 4.89 -1.87
CA ASN A 66 0.35 5.69 -0.70
C ASN A 66 0.11 7.16 -1.07
N LEU A 67 0.48 7.59 -2.28
CA LEU A 67 0.49 8.97 -2.74
C LEU A 67 -0.41 9.15 -3.98
N MET A 68 -1.70 8.81 -3.87
CA MET A 68 -2.65 8.90 -4.97
C MET A 68 -2.70 10.29 -5.62
N SER A 69 -2.50 11.35 -4.83
CA SER A 69 -2.47 12.74 -5.30
C SER A 69 -1.24 13.10 -6.13
N SER A 70 -0.16 12.34 -6.03
CA SER A 70 1.06 12.55 -6.80
C SER A 70 1.07 11.84 -8.14
N LEU A 71 0.10 10.96 -8.39
CA LEU A 71 0.02 10.22 -9.63
C LEU A 71 -0.48 11.10 -10.78
N ASP A 72 0.11 10.91 -11.95
CA ASP A 72 -0.31 11.56 -13.19
C ASP A 72 -1.72 11.08 -13.59
N GLU A 73 -2.58 12.04 -13.97
CA GLU A 73 -3.98 11.74 -14.35
C GLU A 73 -4.07 10.81 -15.56
N ALA A 74 -3.14 10.95 -16.52
CA ALA A 74 -3.09 10.08 -17.68
C ALA A 74 -2.73 8.64 -17.30
N SER A 75 -1.89 8.46 -16.27
CA SER A 75 -1.58 7.15 -15.69
C SER A 75 -2.81 6.54 -15.04
N LEU A 76 -3.54 7.33 -14.26
CA LEU A 76 -4.76 6.87 -13.57
C LEU A 76 -5.86 6.39 -14.52
N ARG A 77 -5.98 6.99 -15.70
CA ARG A 77 -6.99 6.60 -16.71
C ARG A 77 -6.78 5.19 -17.26
N ARG A 78 -5.56 4.64 -17.17
CA ARG A 78 -5.20 3.31 -17.68
C ARG A 78 -5.60 2.17 -16.75
N PHE A 79 -5.85 2.48 -15.48
CA PHE A 79 -6.33 1.48 -14.53
C PHE A 79 -7.85 1.32 -14.63
N THR A 80 -8.31 0.13 -14.93
CA THR A 80 -9.73 -0.21 -14.97
C THR A 80 -10.37 -0.11 -13.59
N PHE A 81 -9.68 -0.59 -12.57
CA PHE A 81 -10.14 -0.56 -11.19
C PHE A 81 -9.24 0.33 -10.34
N LYS A 82 -9.86 1.19 -9.53
CA LYS A 82 -9.21 2.04 -8.55
C LYS A 82 -9.81 1.74 -7.20
N ILE A 83 -9.06 1.00 -6.37
CA ILE A 83 -9.53 0.50 -5.09
C ILE A 83 -8.84 1.28 -3.99
N LYS A 84 -9.62 1.93 -3.12
CA LYS A 84 -9.12 2.64 -1.95
C LYS A 84 -9.29 1.78 -0.72
N PHE A 85 -8.18 1.48 -0.04
CA PHE A 85 -8.19 0.85 1.27
C PHE A 85 -8.39 1.92 2.34
N ASN A 86 -9.53 1.90 2.99
CA ASN A 86 -9.85 2.79 4.11
C ASN A 86 -9.54 2.13 5.45
N PHE A 87 -9.68 2.91 6.53
CA PHE A 87 -9.71 2.34 7.88
C PHE A 87 -10.87 1.36 8.02
N LEU A 88 -10.68 0.36 8.87
CA LEU A 88 -11.67 -0.70 9.12
C LEU A 88 -12.92 -0.15 9.78
N THR A 89 -14.09 -0.68 9.39
CA THR A 89 -15.36 -0.43 10.08
C THR A 89 -15.38 -1.14 11.43
N PRO A 90 -16.28 -0.79 12.35
CA PRO A 90 -16.41 -1.51 13.64
C PRO A 90 -16.63 -3.01 13.50
N GLU A 91 -17.39 -3.43 12.50
CA GLU A 91 -17.63 -4.85 12.20
C GLU A 91 -16.33 -5.53 11.74
N GLN A 92 -15.57 -4.88 10.85
CA GLN A 92 -14.28 -5.39 10.38
C GLN A 92 -13.24 -5.42 11.51
N VAL A 93 -13.26 -4.47 12.45
CA VAL A 93 -12.42 -4.49 13.65
C VAL A 93 -12.75 -5.70 14.52
N ASN A 94 -14.03 -5.98 14.77
CA ASN A 94 -14.45 -7.15 15.53
C ASN A 94 -14.04 -8.46 14.84
N TYR A 95 -14.21 -8.54 13.53
CA TYR A 95 -13.72 -9.67 12.74
C TYR A 95 -12.19 -9.83 12.85
N GLY A 96 -11.44 -8.74 12.78
CA GLY A 96 -9.98 -8.75 12.97
C GLY A 96 -9.58 -9.26 14.36
N LEU A 97 -10.24 -8.80 15.42
CA LEU A 97 -10.00 -9.29 16.79
C LEU A 97 -10.24 -10.79 16.91
N GLU A 98 -11.32 -11.28 16.32
CA GLU A 98 -11.61 -12.72 16.32
C GLU A 98 -10.59 -13.49 15.48
N HIS A 99 -10.29 -13.03 14.26
CA HIS A 99 -9.39 -13.72 13.33
C HIS A 99 -7.95 -13.81 13.84
N PHE A 100 -7.39 -12.71 14.34
CA PHE A 100 -5.98 -12.65 14.75
C PHE A 100 -5.73 -13.13 16.19
N PHE A 101 -6.70 -12.97 17.07
CA PHE A 101 -6.52 -13.20 18.52
C PHE A 101 -7.57 -14.12 19.15
N GLY A 102 -8.58 -14.56 18.42
CA GLY A 102 -9.66 -15.38 18.94
C GLY A 102 -10.63 -14.62 19.89
N ILE A 103 -10.54 -13.29 19.93
CA ILE A 103 -11.32 -12.44 20.84
C ILE A 103 -12.70 -12.19 20.23
N LYS A 104 -13.76 -12.66 20.91
CA LYS A 104 -15.16 -12.55 20.48
C LYS A 104 -15.93 -11.54 21.33
N ASN A 105 -17.01 -11.01 20.76
CA ASN A 105 -18.01 -10.16 21.46
C ASN A 105 -17.43 -8.95 22.19
N THR A 106 -16.46 -8.28 21.59
CA THR A 106 -15.91 -7.05 22.13
C THR A 106 -16.67 -5.84 21.62
N ASN A 107 -17.23 -5.05 22.55
CA ASN A 107 -17.75 -3.69 22.25
C ASN A 107 -16.57 -2.71 22.13
N CYS A 108 -15.56 -3.04 21.31
CA CYS A 108 -14.38 -2.19 21.18
C CYS A 108 -14.55 -1.19 20.06
N SER A 109 -14.66 0.10 20.41
CA SER A 109 -14.69 1.20 19.43
C SER A 109 -13.28 1.69 19.13
N LEU A 110 -12.58 1.02 18.24
CA LEU A 110 -11.30 1.47 17.71
C LEU A 110 -11.52 2.17 16.36
N LYS A 111 -11.11 3.45 16.27
CA LYS A 111 -11.16 4.23 15.02
C LYS A 111 -9.76 4.43 14.47
N GLY A 112 -9.61 4.31 13.15
CA GLY A 112 -8.32 4.50 12.49
C GLY A 112 -7.45 3.25 12.45
N VAL A 113 -8.04 2.06 12.58
CA VAL A 113 -7.37 0.76 12.49
C VAL A 113 -7.30 0.30 11.04
N THR A 114 -6.21 -0.34 10.68
CA THR A 114 -6.01 -1.02 9.39
C THR A 114 -5.73 -2.50 9.63
N ALA A 115 -5.83 -3.32 8.58
CA ALA A 115 -5.45 -4.73 8.66
C ALA A 115 -3.98 -4.93 9.05
N GLY A 116 -3.09 -4.02 8.60
CA GLY A 116 -1.68 -4.04 8.97
C GLY A 116 -1.42 -3.85 10.46
N ASP A 117 -2.28 -3.12 11.18
CA ASP A 117 -2.14 -2.95 12.64
C ASP A 117 -2.36 -4.27 13.36
N PHE A 118 -3.34 -5.04 12.93
CA PHE A 118 -3.59 -6.37 13.48
C PHE A 118 -2.40 -7.28 13.28
N ALA A 119 -1.82 -7.31 12.08
CA ALA A 119 -0.65 -8.13 11.79
C ALA A 119 0.57 -7.69 12.62
N THR A 120 0.77 -6.39 12.81
CA THR A 120 1.87 -5.84 13.63
C THR A 120 1.68 -6.20 15.09
N VAL A 121 0.48 -6.00 15.65
CA VAL A 121 0.18 -6.30 17.06
C VAL A 121 0.23 -7.80 17.29
N LYS A 122 -0.21 -8.65 16.35
CA LYS A 122 -0.09 -10.10 16.46
C LYS A 122 1.37 -10.52 16.62
N LYS A 123 2.28 -10.02 15.78
CA LYS A 123 3.71 -10.30 15.91
C LYS A 123 4.28 -9.85 17.26
N LYS A 124 3.89 -8.65 17.75
CA LYS A 124 4.32 -8.14 19.04
C LYS A 124 3.78 -8.99 20.20
N ALA A 125 2.50 -9.33 20.17
CA ALA A 125 1.86 -10.16 21.19
C ALA A 125 2.50 -11.54 21.27
N ASP A 126 2.76 -12.17 20.14
CA ASP A 126 3.44 -13.47 20.08
C ASP A 126 4.87 -13.39 20.64
N PHE A 127 5.62 -12.33 20.30
CA PHE A 127 6.99 -12.13 20.80
C PHE A 127 7.04 -11.88 22.32
N LEU A 128 6.06 -11.14 22.84
CA LEU A 128 5.96 -10.80 24.29
C LEU A 128 5.16 -11.82 25.10
N CYS A 129 4.64 -12.88 24.46
CA CYS A 129 3.76 -13.89 25.07
C CYS A 129 2.50 -13.27 25.72
N VAL A 130 1.95 -12.21 25.11
CA VAL A 130 0.75 -11.51 25.57
C VAL A 130 -0.48 -12.16 24.98
N ASN A 131 -1.41 -12.58 25.87
CA ASN A 131 -2.69 -13.19 25.47
C ASN A 131 -3.92 -12.48 26.06
N GLU A 132 -3.70 -11.54 26.96
CA GLU A 132 -4.80 -10.81 27.62
C GLU A 132 -5.46 -9.82 26.66
N THR A 133 -6.80 -9.90 26.56
CA THR A 133 -7.61 -9.05 25.68
C THR A 133 -7.36 -7.56 25.90
N SER A 134 -7.25 -7.14 27.16
CA SER A 134 -7.02 -5.75 27.54
C SER A 134 -5.68 -5.22 27.02
N GLU A 135 -4.63 -6.02 27.08
CA GLU A 135 -3.29 -5.67 26.60
C GLU A 135 -3.25 -5.61 25.08
N ILE A 136 -3.86 -6.57 24.39
CA ILE A 136 -3.97 -6.57 22.92
C ILE A 136 -4.69 -5.32 22.42
N ILE A 137 -5.80 -4.93 23.07
CA ILE A 137 -6.52 -3.70 22.74
C ILE A 137 -5.67 -2.46 23.02
N SER A 138 -4.88 -2.45 24.10
CA SER A 138 -3.95 -1.37 24.42
C SER A 138 -2.87 -1.23 23.33
N MET A 139 -2.27 -2.33 22.89
CA MET A 139 -1.29 -2.35 21.81
C MET A 139 -1.88 -1.81 20.48
N LEU A 140 -3.11 -2.17 20.13
CA LEU A 140 -3.79 -1.62 18.95
C LEU A 140 -4.00 -0.11 19.09
N LYS A 141 -4.37 0.39 20.27
CA LYS A 141 -4.50 1.84 20.53
C LYS A 141 -3.17 2.58 20.39
N GLU A 142 -2.07 1.97 20.78
CA GLU A 142 -0.73 2.53 20.63
C GLU A 142 -0.33 2.65 19.16
N GLU A 143 -0.56 1.62 18.34
CA GLU A 143 -0.32 1.69 16.88
C GLU A 143 -1.09 2.84 16.23
N ILE A 144 -2.36 3.03 16.61
CA ILE A 144 -3.19 4.13 16.11
C ILE A 144 -2.61 5.49 16.51
N LYS A 145 -2.11 5.64 17.76
CA LYS A 145 -1.50 6.89 18.23
C LYS A 145 -0.22 7.22 17.47
N ILE A 146 0.64 6.24 17.22
CA ILE A 146 1.89 6.41 16.46
C ILE A 146 1.60 6.93 15.05
N LYS A 147 0.59 6.42 14.38
CA LYS A 147 0.17 6.88 13.05
C LYS A 147 -0.30 8.33 13.08
N LYS A 148 -1.19 8.68 14.00
CA LYS A 148 -1.70 10.04 14.13
C LYS A 148 -0.61 11.06 14.43
N SER A 149 0.41 10.69 15.20
CA SER A 149 1.55 11.59 15.46
C SER A 149 2.40 11.83 14.22
N LYS A 150 2.57 10.83 13.35
CA LYS A 150 3.27 10.98 12.07
C LYS A 150 2.49 11.84 11.08
N ASP A 151 1.17 11.65 11.00
CA ASP A 151 0.31 12.47 10.14
C ASP A 151 0.34 13.95 10.55
N LEU A 152 0.35 14.24 11.85
CA LEU A 152 0.48 15.60 12.38
C LEU A 152 1.88 16.21 12.10
N GLN A 153 2.95 15.43 12.18
CA GLN A 153 4.30 15.92 11.85
C GLN A 153 4.46 16.20 10.36
N ASN A 154 3.87 15.39 9.49
CA ASN A 154 3.86 15.62 8.04
C ASN A 154 2.96 16.82 7.64
N ALA A 155 1.96 17.16 8.45
CA ALA A 155 1.10 18.33 8.23
C ALA A 155 1.71 19.65 8.70
N VAL A 156 2.77 19.61 9.53
CA VAL A 156 3.47 20.78 10.11
C VAL A 156 4.87 20.97 9.49
N GLY A 157 5.23 20.15 8.51
CA GLY A 157 6.50 20.28 7.78
C GLY A 157 6.49 21.53 6.90
N PHE A 158 7.34 22.49 7.27
CA PHE A 158 7.69 23.66 6.49
C PHE A 158 8.43 23.27 5.21
#